data_e27ae28fdf30ed15f7fa1ba28b96c292
#
_entry.id   e27ae28fdf30ed15f7fa1ba28b96c292
#
_cell.length_a   1.000
_cell.length_b   1.000
_cell.length_c   1.000
_cell.angle_alpha   90.00
_cell.angle_beta   90.00
_cell.angle_gamma   90.00
#
_symmetry.space_group_name_H-M   'P 1'
#
loop_
_entity.id
_entity.type
_entity.pdbx_description
1 polymer ?
#
loop_
_entity_poly.entity_id
_entity_poly.type
_entity_poly.pdbx_seq_one_letter_code
_entity_poly.pdbx_strand_id
1 'polypeptide(L)'
;MKVLGIGNAIVDVICKVDDDFITQNNLTKSTMKLIFDENEFKKLLANIRIEKTVSGGSIANSIVGLSQLGNNVGFIGKVSSDDFGEKYEIGLKKEKVDYIYSKKKENLPTGTCLILVTPDS
;
A
#
# COMPACT_ATOMS: atom_id res chain seq x y z
N MET A 1 -11.35 12.25 -19.03
CA MET A 1 -10.84 12.40 -17.65
C MET A 1 -11.05 13.82 -17.19
N LYS A 2 -11.72 14.01 -16.09
CA LYS A 2 -11.98 15.35 -15.51
C LYS A 2 -11.02 15.73 -14.40
N VAL A 3 -10.50 14.74 -13.65
CA VAL A 3 -9.55 14.96 -12.55
C VAL A 3 -8.41 13.96 -12.68
N LEU A 4 -7.20 14.48 -12.59
CA LEU A 4 -5.96 13.69 -12.58
C LEU A 4 -5.22 13.92 -11.28
N GLY A 5 -4.99 12.87 -10.52
CA GLY A 5 -4.16 12.89 -9.32
C GLY A 5 -2.73 12.44 -9.63
N ILE A 6 -1.76 13.08 -9.01
CA ILE A 6 -0.35 12.69 -9.07
C ILE A 6 0.16 12.55 -7.64
N GLY A 7 0.71 11.40 -7.30
CA GLY A 7 1.18 11.16 -5.93
C GLY A 7 1.90 9.84 -5.74
N ASN A 8 2.24 9.55 -4.49
CA ASN A 8 2.90 8.30 -4.13
C ASN A 8 1.92 7.13 -4.21
N ALA A 9 2.30 6.10 -4.93
CA ALA A 9 1.60 4.83 -4.97
C ALA A 9 2.12 3.95 -3.82
N ILE A 10 1.25 3.60 -2.88
CA ILE A 10 1.60 2.82 -1.69
C ILE A 10 0.60 1.67 -1.56
N VAL A 11 1.09 0.46 -1.33
CA VAL A 11 0.25 -0.69 -1.00
C VAL A 11 0.15 -0.80 0.52
N ASP A 12 -1.05 -0.73 1.05
CA ASP A 12 -1.33 -1.00 2.45
C ASP A 12 -1.48 -2.51 2.66
N VAL A 13 -0.62 -3.08 3.47
CA VAL A 13 -0.60 -4.50 3.83
C VAL A 13 -1.10 -4.63 5.27
N ILE A 14 -2.31 -5.12 5.43
CA ILE A 14 -2.99 -5.22 6.72
C ILE A 14 -2.81 -6.62 7.28
N CYS A 15 -2.26 -6.69 8.49
CA CYS A 15 -1.97 -7.95 9.20
C CYS A 15 -2.51 -7.88 10.63
N LYS A 16 -3.09 -8.97 11.10
CA LYS A 16 -3.41 -9.14 12.51
C LYS A 16 -2.23 -9.79 13.21
N VAL A 17 -1.84 -9.22 14.33
CA VAL A 17 -0.73 -9.70 15.18
C VAL A 17 -1.17 -9.66 16.64
N ASP A 18 -0.49 -10.44 17.48
CA ASP A 18 -0.62 -10.35 18.93
C ASP A 18 0.36 -9.31 19.52
N ASP A 19 0.20 -9.01 20.80
CA ASP A 19 1.07 -8.07 21.50
C ASP A 19 2.52 -8.57 21.60
N ASP A 20 2.72 -9.89 21.68
CA ASP A 20 4.04 -10.49 21.72
C ASP A 20 4.83 -10.23 20.44
N PHE A 21 4.18 -10.27 19.29
CA PHE A 21 4.83 -9.93 18.03
C PHE A 21 5.39 -8.50 18.04
N ILE A 22 4.62 -7.55 18.56
CA ILE A 22 5.05 -6.15 18.67
C ILE A 22 6.30 -6.04 19.55
N THR A 23 6.28 -6.67 20.71
CA THR A 23 7.40 -6.65 21.66
C THR A 23 8.65 -7.35 21.12
N GLN A 24 8.51 -8.54 20.54
CA GLN A 24 9.62 -9.34 20.00
C GLN A 24 10.34 -8.65 18.84
N ASN A 25 9.62 -7.82 18.08
CA ASN A 25 10.18 -7.08 16.94
C ASN A 25 10.60 -5.65 17.29
N ASN A 26 10.65 -5.29 18.58
CA ASN A 26 11.02 -3.96 19.08
C ASN A 26 10.18 -2.84 18.45
N LEU A 27 8.90 -3.09 18.29
CA LEU A 27 7.92 -2.14 17.76
C LEU A 27 7.18 -1.47 18.92
N THR A 28 6.59 -0.31 18.66
CA THR A 28 5.78 0.43 19.63
C THR A 28 4.40 0.66 19.07
N LYS A 29 3.34 0.31 19.82
CA LYS A 29 1.96 0.58 19.43
C LYS A 29 1.71 2.07 19.19
N SER A 30 0.76 2.37 18.31
CA SER A 30 0.34 3.74 17.98
C SER A 30 1.47 4.62 17.42
N THR A 31 2.50 4.00 16.86
CA THR A 31 3.61 4.71 16.21
C THR A 31 3.84 4.22 14.78
N MET A 32 4.55 5.02 14.02
CA MET A 32 5.03 4.66 12.69
C MET A 32 6.55 4.53 12.72
N LYS A 33 7.07 3.45 12.16
CA LYS A 33 8.50 3.22 11.97
C LYS A 33 8.82 3.19 10.49
N LEU A 34 9.78 4.02 10.08
CA LEU A 34 10.33 3.94 8.72
C LEU A 34 11.32 2.77 8.63
N ILE A 35 11.14 1.93 7.63
CA ILE A 35 12.02 0.80 7.34
C ILE A 35 12.69 1.07 6.00
N PHE A 36 14.00 1.27 6.00
CA PHE A 36 14.80 1.50 4.81
C PHE A 36 15.50 0.24 4.30
N ASP A 37 15.61 -0.79 5.16
CA ASP A 37 16.23 -2.06 4.83
C ASP A 37 15.16 -3.04 4.33
N GLU A 38 15.25 -3.40 3.05
CA GLU A 38 14.36 -4.38 2.43
C GLU A 38 14.40 -5.74 3.13
N ASN A 39 15.55 -6.13 3.68
CA ASN A 39 15.69 -7.39 4.42
C ASN A 39 14.93 -7.36 5.75
N GLU A 40 14.96 -6.23 6.47
CA GLU A 40 14.16 -6.05 7.69
C GLU A 40 12.67 -6.18 7.38
N PHE A 41 12.20 -5.55 6.33
CA PHE A 41 10.80 -5.64 5.89
C PHE A 41 10.41 -7.07 5.50
N LYS A 42 11.25 -7.77 4.74
CA LYS A 42 11.01 -9.18 4.37
C LYS A 42 10.97 -10.11 5.58
N LYS A 43 11.81 -9.89 6.58
CA LYS A 43 11.80 -10.67 7.82
C LYS A 43 10.49 -10.46 8.61
N LEU A 44 9.99 -9.24 8.68
CA LEU A 44 8.70 -8.97 9.30
C LEU A 44 7.57 -9.70 8.55
N LEU A 45 7.52 -9.58 7.23
CA LEU A 45 6.50 -10.25 6.40
C LEU A 45 6.54 -11.77 6.48
N ALA A 46 7.72 -12.37 6.60
CA ALA A 46 7.87 -13.83 6.66
C ALA A 46 7.19 -14.46 7.88
N ASN A 47 7.02 -13.70 8.97
CA ASN A 47 6.46 -14.17 10.23
C ASN A 47 5.02 -13.70 10.48
N ILE A 48 4.37 -13.11 9.47
CA ILE A 48 3.02 -12.54 9.60
C ILE A 48 2.11 -13.11 8.52
N ARG A 49 0.87 -13.36 8.89
CA ARG A 49 -0.19 -13.64 7.93
C ARG A 49 -0.79 -12.33 7.43
N ILE A 50 -0.66 -12.08 6.14
CA ILE A 50 -1.33 -10.97 5.47
C ILE A 50 -2.83 -11.26 5.41
N GLU A 51 -3.64 -10.38 5.98
CA GLU A 51 -5.09 -10.49 5.93
C GLU A 51 -5.65 -9.82 4.67
N LYS A 52 -5.15 -8.64 4.33
CA LYS A 52 -5.64 -7.86 3.20
C LYS A 52 -4.55 -6.94 2.65
N THR A 53 -4.56 -6.75 1.34
CA THR A 53 -3.78 -5.72 0.66
C THR A 53 -4.72 -4.73 -0.01
N VAL A 54 -4.44 -3.42 0.12
CA VAL A 54 -5.26 -2.35 -0.44
C VAL A 54 -4.36 -1.36 -1.16
N SER A 55 -4.78 -0.89 -2.34
CA SER A 55 -4.12 0.22 -3.00
C SER A 55 -4.37 1.50 -2.19
N GLY A 56 -3.31 2.14 -1.72
CA GLY A 56 -3.35 3.29 -0.84
C GLY A 56 -2.56 4.48 -1.39
N GLY A 57 -2.27 5.41 -0.49
CA GLY A 57 -1.67 6.70 -0.79
C GLY A 57 -2.70 7.82 -0.73
N SER A 58 -2.38 8.94 -0.10
CA SER A 58 -3.34 10.01 0.21
C SER A 58 -4.08 10.54 -1.01
N ILE A 59 -3.34 10.82 -2.09
CA ILE A 59 -3.94 11.33 -3.34
C ILE A 59 -4.72 10.21 -4.05
N ALA A 60 -4.19 8.99 -4.10
CA ALA A 60 -4.89 7.86 -4.70
C ALA A 60 -6.23 7.61 -4.00
N ASN A 61 -6.28 7.66 -2.67
CA ASN A 61 -7.52 7.52 -1.90
C ASN A 61 -8.54 8.62 -2.23
N SER A 62 -8.09 9.86 -2.42
CA SER A 62 -8.96 10.98 -2.84
C SER A 62 -9.51 10.75 -4.25
N ILE A 63 -8.69 10.26 -5.17
CA ILE A 63 -9.08 9.93 -6.54
C ILE A 63 -10.10 8.78 -6.56
N VAL A 64 -9.89 7.74 -5.74
CA VAL A 64 -10.87 6.66 -5.57
C VAL A 64 -12.19 7.20 -5.06
N GLY A 65 -12.18 8.08 -4.04
CA GLY A 65 -13.39 8.72 -3.53
C GLY A 65 -14.14 9.51 -4.62
N LEU A 66 -13.43 10.26 -5.45
CA LEU A 66 -14.03 10.97 -6.58
C LEU A 66 -14.63 10.00 -7.63
N SER A 67 -13.97 8.87 -7.89
CA SER A 67 -14.51 7.83 -8.77
C SER A 67 -15.82 7.26 -8.23
N GLN A 68 -15.86 6.94 -6.95
CA GLN A 68 -17.07 6.43 -6.26
C GLN A 68 -18.23 7.43 -6.29
N LEU A 69 -17.93 8.73 -6.35
CA LEU A 69 -18.92 9.80 -6.56
C LEU A 69 -19.32 9.98 -8.05
N GLY A 70 -18.91 9.09 -8.92
CA GLY A 70 -19.30 9.07 -10.34
C GLY A 70 -18.46 9.96 -11.26
N ASN A 71 -17.30 10.44 -10.81
CA ASN A 71 -16.41 11.23 -11.65
C ASN A 71 -15.49 10.36 -12.51
N ASN A 72 -15.10 10.86 -13.67
CA ASN A 72 -14.10 10.27 -14.53
C ASN A 72 -12.71 10.77 -14.10
N VAL A 73 -11.91 9.88 -13.57
CA VAL A 73 -10.66 10.23 -12.86
C VAL A 73 -9.49 9.38 -13.32
N GLY A 74 -8.29 9.89 -13.13
CA GLY A 74 -7.06 9.15 -13.36
C GLY A 74 -6.02 9.41 -12.27
N PHE A 75 -5.06 8.53 -12.17
CA PHE A 75 -3.97 8.62 -11.20
C PHE A 75 -2.63 8.26 -11.83
N ILE A 76 -1.62 9.07 -11.53
CA ILE A 76 -0.23 8.83 -11.84
C ILE A 76 0.54 8.61 -10.54
N GLY A 77 1.10 7.43 -10.39
CA GLY A 77 1.96 7.07 -9.27
C GLY A 77 2.86 5.91 -9.64
N LYS A 78 4.11 5.95 -9.23
CA LYS A 78 5.12 4.98 -9.64
C LYS A 78 5.06 3.73 -8.79
N VAL A 79 4.98 2.56 -9.43
CA VAL A 79 5.18 1.25 -8.81
C VAL A 79 6.20 0.44 -9.60
N SER A 80 6.79 -0.57 -8.98
CA SER A 80 7.65 -1.54 -9.66
C SER A 80 6.81 -2.66 -10.31
N SER A 81 7.40 -3.41 -11.23
CA SER A 81 6.80 -4.64 -11.78
C SER A 81 7.00 -5.83 -10.83
N ASP A 82 6.56 -5.68 -9.60
CA ASP A 82 6.53 -6.70 -8.55
C ASP A 82 5.08 -7.05 -8.16
N ASP A 83 4.91 -8.02 -7.28
CA ASP A 83 3.58 -8.49 -6.85
C ASP A 83 2.72 -7.37 -6.25
N PHE A 84 3.32 -6.47 -5.48
CA PHE A 84 2.58 -5.34 -4.91
C PHE A 84 2.22 -4.29 -5.96
N GLY A 85 3.08 -4.05 -6.95
CA GLY A 85 2.78 -3.18 -8.08
C GLY A 85 1.62 -3.71 -8.92
N GLU A 86 1.56 -5.04 -9.15
CA GLU A 86 0.43 -5.69 -9.79
C GLU A 86 -0.87 -5.51 -9.01
N LYS A 87 -0.84 -5.78 -7.71
CA LYS A 87 -2.00 -5.61 -6.82
C LYS A 87 -2.48 -4.16 -6.78
N TYR A 88 -1.54 -3.20 -6.80
CA TYR A 88 -1.87 -1.78 -6.84
C TYR A 88 -2.68 -1.41 -8.07
N GLU A 89 -2.19 -1.78 -9.25
CA GLU A 89 -2.87 -1.49 -10.52
C GLU A 89 -4.25 -2.14 -10.59
N ILE A 90 -4.35 -3.42 -10.21
CA ILE A 90 -5.63 -4.14 -10.17
C ILE A 90 -6.61 -3.46 -9.21
N GLY A 91 -6.15 -3.03 -8.04
CA GLY A 91 -6.95 -2.33 -7.05
C GLY A 91 -7.55 -1.03 -7.59
N LEU A 92 -6.76 -0.19 -8.24
CA LEU A 92 -7.25 1.05 -8.84
C LEU A 92 -8.22 0.79 -10.00
N LYS A 93 -7.97 -0.21 -10.84
CA LYS A 93 -8.88 -0.59 -11.92
C LYS A 93 -10.25 -1.04 -11.41
N LYS A 94 -10.30 -1.78 -10.30
CA LYS A 94 -11.57 -2.17 -9.65
C LYS A 94 -12.38 -0.95 -9.23
N GLU A 95 -11.71 0.11 -8.78
CA GLU A 95 -12.33 1.37 -8.39
C GLU A 95 -12.61 2.30 -9.60
N LYS A 96 -12.46 1.81 -10.82
CA LYS A 96 -12.67 2.58 -12.08
C LYS A 96 -11.80 3.83 -12.19
N VAL A 97 -10.59 3.76 -11.65
CA VAL A 97 -9.57 4.80 -11.79
C VAL A 97 -8.65 4.43 -12.97
N ASP A 98 -8.44 5.36 -13.89
CA ASP A 98 -7.46 5.19 -14.96
C ASP A 98 -6.05 5.33 -14.36
N TYR A 99 -5.33 4.21 -14.29
CA TYR A 99 -3.94 4.20 -13.86
C TYR A 99 -3.01 4.43 -15.05
N ILE A 100 -2.29 5.53 -15.06
CA ILE A 100 -1.59 6.05 -16.27
C ILE A 100 -0.09 5.76 -16.25
N TYR A 101 0.43 5.03 -15.28
CA TYR A 101 1.84 4.66 -15.22
C TYR A 101 2.09 3.27 -15.80
N SER A 102 3.03 3.17 -16.75
CA SER A 102 3.47 1.87 -17.28
C SER A 102 4.53 1.26 -16.37
N LYS A 103 4.17 0.16 -15.69
CA LYS A 103 5.08 -0.55 -14.80
C LYS A 103 6.32 -1.06 -15.54
N LYS A 104 7.46 -0.94 -14.90
CA LYS A 104 8.73 -1.53 -15.32
C LYS A 104 9.48 -2.02 -14.09
N LYS A 105 10.50 -2.83 -14.31
CA LYS A 105 11.40 -3.23 -13.21
C LYS A 105 12.16 -1.99 -12.74
N GLU A 106 12.02 -1.69 -11.46
CA GLU A 106 12.70 -0.59 -10.80
C GLU A 106 13.78 -1.11 -9.85
N ASN A 107 14.72 -0.24 -9.48
CA ASN A 107 15.78 -0.59 -8.51
C ASN A 107 15.23 -0.75 -7.09
N LEU A 108 14.12 -0.10 -6.79
CA LEU A 108 13.43 -0.20 -5.51
C LEU A 108 12.08 -0.92 -5.68
N PRO A 109 11.65 -1.67 -4.67
CA PRO A 109 10.32 -2.29 -4.69
C PRO A 109 9.20 -1.24 -4.65
N THR A 110 7.98 -1.68 -4.95
CA THR A 110 6.77 -0.87 -4.79
C THR A 110 6.66 -0.39 -3.34
N GLY A 111 6.33 0.89 -3.14
CA GLY A 111 6.12 1.48 -1.83
C GLY A 111 5.03 0.75 -1.04
N THR A 112 5.32 0.38 0.19
CA THR A 112 4.45 -0.45 1.02
C THR A 112 4.34 0.11 2.42
N CYS A 113 3.13 0.08 2.97
CA CYS A 113 2.85 0.37 4.36
C CYS A 113 2.37 -0.91 5.05
N LEU A 114 3.15 -1.43 6.00
CA LEU A 114 2.76 -2.58 6.80
C LEU A 114 1.95 -2.11 8.02
N ILE A 115 0.69 -2.50 8.08
CA ILE A 115 -0.24 -2.12 9.14
C ILE A 115 -0.47 -3.34 10.04
N LEU A 116 0.01 -3.24 11.26
CA LEU A 116 -0.10 -4.29 12.28
C LEU A 116 -1.25 -3.96 13.22
N VAL A 117 -2.27 -4.78 13.22
CA VAL A 117 -3.47 -4.60 14.04
C VAL A 117 -3.42 -5.59 15.19
N THR A 118 -3.35 -5.06 16.41
CA THR A 118 -3.36 -5.83 17.65
C THR A 118 -4.79 -6.07 18.16
N PRO A 119 -5.04 -7.02 19.10
CA PRO A 119 -6.41 -7.37 19.51
C PRO A 119 -7.21 -6.25 20.15
N ASP A 120 -6.55 -5.20 20.65
CA ASP A 120 -7.14 -4.06 21.35
C ASP A 120 -7.42 -2.85 20.45
N SER A 121 -7.29 -2.98 19.12
CA SER A 121 -7.49 -1.87 18.17
C SER A 121 -8.67 -2.07 17.22
#